data_f8640f60be1bd211126c66030ecfba1e
#
_entry.id   f8640f60be1bd211126c66030ecfba1e
#
_cell.length_a   1.000
_cell.length_b   1.000
_cell.length_c   1.000
_cell.angle_alpha   90.00
_cell.angle_beta   90.00
_cell.angle_gamma   90.00
#
_symmetry.space_group_name_H-M   'P 1'
#
loop_
_entity.id
_entity.type
_entity.pdbx_description
1 polymer ?
#
loop_
_entity_poly.entity_id
_entity_poly.type
_entity_poly.pdbx_seq_one_letter_code
_entity_poly.pdbx_strand_id
1 'polypeptide(L)'
;MTVVIDKEESMAGTASETADSRGKLVAGAADMIRRRGLNATSVRELAKYARAPLGSTYHYFPGGKTQLATEAVTFAGDLAATLLARELDRGPIEGLRAFLQMWRKVVVDTGFRAGCPVLAVAVEDLPEAEGAPREAAAAAFGRWTELLTDSMCAHGAERAEAERMATLIVAAVEGSVAMCRAQQSAEPLDRIAAQLEPLVRSTITRDRT
;
A
#
# COMPACT_ATOMS: atom_id res chain seq x y z
N MET A 1 -39.06 30.63 16.53
CA MET A 1 -37.63 30.68 16.13
C MET A 1 -36.95 29.41 16.62
N THR A 2 -37.35 28.24 16.07
CA THR A 2 -36.79 26.93 16.52
C THR A 2 -36.97 25.89 15.42
N VAL A 3 -36.32 26.05 14.26
CA VAL A 3 -36.38 25.03 13.17
C VAL A 3 -35.05 24.95 12.35
N VAL A 4 -34.02 25.70 12.74
CA VAL A 4 -32.77 25.74 11.93
C VAL A 4 -31.65 24.83 12.47
N ILE A 5 -31.71 24.41 13.74
CA ILE A 5 -30.61 23.66 14.39
C ILE A 5 -30.61 22.17 14.04
N ASP A 6 -31.79 21.57 13.77
CA ASP A 6 -31.92 20.14 13.50
C ASP A 6 -31.36 19.69 12.11
N LYS A 7 -31.18 20.61 11.17
CA LYS A 7 -30.77 20.25 9.80
C LYS A 7 -29.26 20.17 9.63
N GLU A 8 -28.49 20.92 10.39
CA GLU A 8 -27.03 20.89 10.32
C GLU A 8 -26.43 19.67 11.06
N GLU A 9 -27.00 19.28 12.21
CA GLU A 9 -26.59 18.08 12.93
C GLU A 9 -26.96 16.79 12.15
N SER A 10 -28.13 16.77 11.50
CA SER A 10 -28.53 15.63 10.64
C SER A 10 -27.66 15.50 9.40
N MET A 11 -27.21 16.60 8.81
CA MET A 11 -26.30 16.59 7.64
C MET A 11 -24.88 16.18 8.02
N ALA A 12 -24.38 16.55 9.18
CA ALA A 12 -23.06 16.15 9.68
C ALA A 12 -23.02 14.65 10.02
N GLY A 13 -24.09 14.10 10.62
CA GLY A 13 -24.21 12.66 10.89
C GLY A 13 -24.23 11.82 9.61
N THR A 14 -25.03 12.22 8.62
CA THR A 14 -25.11 11.52 7.33
C THR A 14 -23.82 11.61 6.53
N ALA A 15 -23.10 12.74 6.56
CA ALA A 15 -21.82 12.90 5.89
C ALA A 15 -20.72 12.00 6.51
N SER A 16 -20.71 11.84 7.84
CA SER A 16 -19.78 10.96 8.56
C SER A 16 -20.05 9.48 8.26
N GLU A 17 -21.31 9.05 8.24
CA GLU A 17 -21.70 7.67 7.91
C GLU A 17 -21.42 7.33 6.44
N THR A 18 -21.59 8.26 5.52
CA THR A 18 -21.29 8.06 4.10
C THR A 18 -19.78 7.99 3.86
N ALA A 19 -18.98 8.82 4.54
CA ALA A 19 -17.53 8.77 4.47
C ALA A 19 -16.97 7.44 5.03
N ASP A 20 -17.50 6.94 6.15
CA ASP A 20 -17.15 5.65 6.73
C ASP A 20 -17.51 4.49 5.79
N SER A 21 -18.69 4.53 5.18
CA SER A 21 -19.12 3.51 4.21
C SER A 21 -18.26 3.47 2.95
N ARG A 22 -17.88 4.63 2.44
CA ARG A 22 -16.98 4.75 1.28
C ARG A 22 -15.57 4.24 1.62
N GLY A 23 -15.03 4.61 2.77
CA GLY A 23 -13.74 4.13 3.24
C GLY A 23 -13.69 2.60 3.41
N LYS A 24 -14.76 1.98 3.92
CA LYS A 24 -14.90 0.52 4.01
C LYS A 24 -14.87 -0.16 2.64
N LEU A 25 -15.48 0.45 1.63
CA LEU A 25 -15.45 -0.07 0.26
C LEU A 25 -14.03 -0.01 -0.33
N VAL A 26 -13.30 1.10 -0.14
CA VAL A 26 -11.91 1.24 -0.60
C VAL A 26 -10.99 0.22 0.09
N ALA A 27 -11.09 0.08 1.42
CA ALA A 27 -10.31 -0.90 2.18
C ALA A 27 -10.66 -2.34 1.78
N GLY A 28 -11.94 -2.63 1.56
CA GLY A 28 -12.40 -3.93 1.05
C GLY A 28 -11.87 -4.24 -0.36
N ALA A 29 -11.81 -3.23 -1.24
CA ALA A 29 -11.21 -3.37 -2.56
C ALA A 29 -9.72 -3.69 -2.47
N ALA A 30 -8.98 -2.97 -1.63
CA ALA A 30 -7.57 -3.24 -1.40
C ALA A 30 -7.35 -4.69 -0.89
N ASP A 31 -8.19 -5.17 0.04
CA ASP A 31 -8.10 -6.55 0.54
C ASP A 31 -8.45 -7.59 -0.54
N MET A 32 -9.41 -7.33 -1.39
CA MET A 32 -9.73 -8.24 -2.51
C MET A 32 -8.61 -8.27 -3.54
N ILE A 33 -8.07 -7.11 -3.93
CA ILE A 33 -7.00 -6.98 -4.92
C ILE A 33 -5.74 -7.71 -4.43
N ARG A 34 -5.31 -7.51 -3.19
CA ARG A 34 -4.11 -8.19 -2.65
C ARG A 34 -4.23 -9.71 -2.56
N ARG A 35 -5.47 -10.24 -2.57
CA ARG A 35 -5.73 -11.70 -2.53
C ARG A 35 -5.85 -12.32 -3.90
N ARG A 36 -6.54 -11.65 -4.82
CA ARG A 36 -7.01 -12.25 -6.09
C ARG A 36 -6.55 -11.51 -7.34
N GLY A 37 -5.95 -10.33 -7.18
CA GLY A 37 -5.67 -9.42 -8.29
C GLY A 37 -6.88 -8.57 -8.68
N LEU A 38 -6.65 -7.55 -9.49
CA LEU A 38 -7.69 -6.63 -9.94
C LEU A 38 -8.64 -7.29 -10.94
N ASN A 39 -8.11 -8.07 -11.89
CA ASN A 39 -8.92 -8.70 -12.94
C ASN A 39 -9.96 -9.67 -12.36
N ALA A 40 -9.62 -10.40 -11.29
CA ALA A 40 -10.54 -11.29 -10.58
C ALA A 40 -11.47 -10.57 -9.58
N THR A 41 -11.45 -9.22 -9.52
CA THR A 41 -12.26 -8.42 -8.61
C THR A 41 -13.36 -7.70 -9.37
N SER A 42 -14.63 -7.85 -8.95
CA SER A 42 -15.77 -7.11 -9.51
C SER A 42 -16.42 -6.18 -8.49
N VAL A 43 -17.02 -5.07 -8.98
CA VAL A 43 -17.76 -4.12 -8.13
C VAL A 43 -18.89 -4.82 -7.35
N ARG A 44 -19.55 -5.83 -7.97
CA ARG A 44 -20.62 -6.59 -7.33
C ARG A 44 -20.10 -7.46 -6.18
N GLU A 45 -18.97 -8.15 -6.39
CA GLU A 45 -18.34 -8.97 -5.34
C GLU A 45 -17.83 -8.10 -4.20
N LEU A 46 -17.28 -6.93 -4.54
CA LEU A 46 -16.82 -5.97 -3.55
C LEU A 46 -17.98 -5.44 -2.69
N ALA A 47 -19.10 -5.03 -3.31
CA ALA A 47 -20.29 -4.59 -2.58
C ALA A 47 -20.74 -5.69 -1.59
N LYS A 48 -20.76 -6.95 -2.03
CA LYS A 48 -21.07 -8.10 -1.18
C LYS A 48 -20.06 -8.28 -0.05
N TYR A 49 -18.76 -8.18 -0.36
CA TYR A 49 -17.67 -8.30 0.61
C TYR A 49 -17.74 -7.22 1.69
N ALA A 50 -17.94 -5.97 1.28
CA ALA A 50 -18.07 -4.81 2.17
C ALA A 50 -19.44 -4.71 2.85
N ARG A 51 -20.39 -5.65 2.55
CA ARG A 51 -21.79 -5.62 3.01
C ARG A 51 -22.50 -4.31 2.68
N ALA A 52 -22.16 -3.70 1.54
CA ALA A 52 -22.73 -2.46 1.05
C ALA A 52 -23.77 -2.72 -0.04
N PRO A 53 -24.86 -1.92 -0.12
CA PRO A 53 -25.78 -1.99 -1.24
C PRO A 53 -25.08 -1.69 -2.57
N LEU A 54 -25.37 -2.48 -3.61
CA LEU A 54 -24.72 -2.32 -4.92
C LEU A 54 -24.98 -0.91 -5.52
N GLY A 55 -26.19 -0.39 -5.35
CA GLY A 55 -26.55 0.96 -5.81
C GLY A 55 -25.70 2.05 -5.15
N SER A 56 -25.43 1.94 -3.84
CA SER A 56 -24.56 2.87 -3.14
C SER A 56 -23.12 2.80 -3.64
N THR A 57 -22.65 1.60 -4.01
CA THR A 57 -21.29 1.43 -4.53
C THR A 57 -21.10 2.17 -5.85
N TYR A 58 -22.05 2.09 -6.78
CA TYR A 58 -22.00 2.87 -8.03
C TYR A 58 -22.20 4.38 -7.81
N HIS A 59 -22.93 4.76 -6.78
CA HIS A 59 -23.05 6.16 -6.40
C HIS A 59 -21.71 6.74 -5.90
N TYR A 60 -20.97 6.01 -5.07
CA TYR A 60 -19.67 6.44 -4.57
C TYR A 60 -18.56 6.37 -5.62
N PHE A 61 -18.66 5.45 -6.56
CA PHE A 61 -17.64 5.19 -7.59
C PHE A 61 -18.28 5.19 -8.99
N PRO A 62 -18.67 6.37 -9.50
CA PRO A 62 -19.27 6.49 -10.83
C PRO A 62 -18.32 6.05 -11.96
N GLY A 63 -16.99 6.15 -11.75
CA GLY A 63 -15.97 5.59 -12.65
C GLY A 63 -15.80 4.06 -12.51
N GLY A 64 -16.67 3.40 -11.74
CA GLY A 64 -16.74 1.95 -11.65
C GLY A 64 -15.50 1.30 -11.04
N LYS A 65 -15.12 0.15 -11.63
CA LYS A 65 -14.02 -0.70 -11.16
C LYS A 65 -12.68 0.03 -11.20
N THR A 66 -12.40 0.78 -12.25
CA THR A 66 -11.15 1.51 -12.44
C THR A 66 -10.94 2.57 -11.36
N GLN A 67 -11.95 3.40 -11.11
CA GLN A 67 -11.89 4.41 -10.04
C GLN A 67 -11.66 3.74 -8.68
N LEU A 68 -12.44 2.72 -8.36
CA LEU A 68 -12.34 2.03 -7.08
C LEU A 68 -10.98 1.35 -6.89
N ALA A 69 -10.44 0.74 -7.95
CA ALA A 69 -9.12 0.14 -7.92
C ALA A 69 -8.01 1.18 -7.72
N THR A 70 -8.09 2.31 -8.42
CA THR A 70 -7.16 3.44 -8.24
C THR A 70 -7.13 3.89 -6.79
N GLU A 71 -8.30 4.15 -6.21
CA GLU A 71 -8.40 4.60 -4.82
C GLU A 71 -7.95 3.52 -3.82
N ALA A 72 -8.23 2.24 -4.10
CA ALA A 72 -7.78 1.14 -3.26
C ALA A 72 -6.25 0.98 -3.25
N VAL A 73 -5.61 1.13 -4.42
CA VAL A 73 -4.15 1.10 -4.55
C VAL A 73 -3.52 2.31 -3.88
N THR A 74 -4.07 3.51 -4.10
CA THR A 74 -3.63 4.74 -3.42
C THR A 74 -3.73 4.59 -1.90
N PHE A 75 -4.89 4.15 -1.40
CA PHE A 75 -5.10 3.92 0.04
C PHE A 75 -4.06 2.96 0.63
N ALA A 76 -3.82 1.83 -0.02
CA ALA A 76 -2.85 0.85 0.48
C ALA A 76 -1.40 1.37 0.40
N GLY A 77 -1.07 2.09 -0.68
CA GLY A 77 0.23 2.75 -0.85
C GLY A 77 0.49 3.80 0.23
N ASP A 78 -0.51 4.63 0.52
CA ASP A 78 -0.44 5.68 1.54
C ASP A 78 -0.34 5.11 2.96
N LEU A 79 -1.06 4.02 3.24
CA LEU A 79 -0.97 3.34 4.53
C LEU A 79 0.44 2.80 4.79
N ALA A 80 1.05 2.16 3.80
CA ALA A 80 2.42 1.67 3.88
C ALA A 80 3.44 2.83 3.98
N ALA A 81 3.25 3.90 3.18
CA ALA A 81 4.11 5.08 3.23
C ALA A 81 4.04 5.80 4.59
N THR A 82 2.85 5.92 5.18
CA THR A 82 2.65 6.55 6.49
C THR A 82 3.37 5.77 7.60
N LEU A 83 3.25 4.44 7.59
CA LEU A 83 3.96 3.59 8.54
C LEU A 83 5.48 3.71 8.34
N LEU A 84 5.94 3.63 7.09
CA LEU A 84 7.36 3.73 6.75
C LEU A 84 7.92 5.08 7.18
N ALA A 85 7.28 6.20 6.84
CA ALA A 85 7.72 7.55 7.20
C ALA A 85 7.89 7.69 8.72
N ARG A 86 6.89 7.27 9.50
CA ARG A 86 6.93 7.33 10.97
C ARG A 86 8.12 6.57 11.56
N GLU A 87 8.46 5.41 11.02
CA GLU A 87 9.59 4.62 11.55
C GLU A 87 10.94 5.10 11.02
N LEU A 88 10.96 5.73 9.83
CA LEU A 88 12.15 6.39 9.28
C LEU A 88 12.57 7.63 10.08
N ASP A 89 11.67 8.26 10.84
CA ASP A 89 12.01 9.32 11.82
C ASP A 89 13.00 8.81 12.88
N ARG A 90 13.07 7.50 13.12
CA ARG A 90 14.01 6.85 14.03
C ARG A 90 15.31 6.40 13.35
N GLY A 91 15.36 6.52 12.03
CA GLY A 91 16.49 6.19 11.20
C GLY A 91 16.19 5.13 10.13
N PRO A 92 17.05 5.01 9.10
CA PRO A 92 16.82 4.14 7.95
C PRO A 92 16.77 2.64 8.30
N ILE A 93 17.50 2.21 9.35
CA ILE A 93 17.49 0.80 9.79
C ILE A 93 16.15 0.46 10.45
N GLU A 94 15.64 1.33 11.33
CA GLU A 94 14.35 1.17 11.99
C GLU A 94 13.20 1.19 10.96
N GLY A 95 13.26 2.09 10.00
CA GLY A 95 12.32 2.13 8.88
C GLY A 95 12.34 0.85 8.05
N LEU A 96 13.52 0.36 7.68
CA LEU A 96 13.67 -0.92 6.96
C LEU A 96 13.07 -2.09 7.75
N ARG A 97 13.39 -2.20 9.04
CA ARG A 97 12.86 -3.27 9.91
C ARG A 97 11.34 -3.21 10.01
N ALA A 98 10.77 -2.03 10.18
CA ALA A 98 9.33 -1.84 10.27
C ALA A 98 8.63 -2.20 8.95
N PHE A 99 9.21 -1.82 7.82
CA PHE A 99 8.68 -2.16 6.49
C PHE A 99 8.67 -3.67 6.23
N LEU A 100 9.76 -4.34 6.55
CA LEU A 100 9.87 -5.81 6.47
C LEU A 100 8.86 -6.50 7.42
N GLN A 101 8.75 -6.02 8.66
CA GLN A 101 7.82 -6.56 9.65
C GLN A 101 6.36 -6.36 9.26
N MET A 102 6.01 -5.23 8.67
CA MET A 102 4.66 -4.98 8.15
C MET A 102 4.27 -6.03 7.11
N TRP A 103 5.15 -6.26 6.12
CA TRP A 103 4.88 -7.25 5.08
C TRP A 103 4.88 -8.68 5.60
N ARG A 104 5.80 -9.00 6.53
CA ARG A 104 5.80 -10.29 7.19
C ARG A 104 4.47 -10.56 7.92
N LYS A 105 3.98 -9.56 8.63
CA LYS A 105 2.68 -9.64 9.30
C LYS A 105 1.54 -9.83 8.30
N VAL A 106 1.52 -9.10 7.20
CA VAL A 106 0.51 -9.26 6.14
C VAL A 106 0.45 -10.69 5.62
N VAL A 107 1.59 -11.29 5.27
CA VAL A 107 1.59 -12.65 4.70
C VAL A 107 1.26 -13.72 5.74
N VAL A 108 1.77 -13.61 6.96
CA VAL A 108 1.54 -14.58 8.04
C VAL A 108 0.09 -14.54 8.55
N ASP A 109 -0.44 -13.36 8.89
CA ASP A 109 -1.79 -13.19 9.44
C ASP A 109 -2.88 -13.60 8.44
N THR A 110 -2.57 -13.58 7.15
CA THR A 110 -3.50 -14.00 6.10
C THR A 110 -3.33 -15.48 5.71
N GLY A 111 -2.44 -16.22 6.36
CA GLY A 111 -2.09 -17.58 5.99
C GLY A 111 -1.55 -17.64 4.57
N PHE A 112 -0.69 -16.70 4.21
CA PHE A 112 -0.05 -16.54 2.89
C PHE A 112 -1.02 -16.36 1.71
N ARG A 113 -2.28 -15.99 1.98
CA ARG A 113 -3.32 -15.81 0.94
C ARG A 113 -3.46 -14.39 0.43
N ALA A 114 -2.73 -13.44 1.03
CA ALA A 114 -2.70 -12.05 0.58
C ALA A 114 -1.26 -11.54 0.45
N GLY A 115 -1.04 -10.59 -0.46
CA GLY A 115 0.22 -9.90 -0.66
C GLY A 115 0.03 -8.39 -0.71
N CYS A 116 0.80 -7.73 -1.54
CA CYS A 116 0.71 -6.30 -1.78
C CYS A 116 -0.33 -5.99 -2.86
N PRO A 117 -1.34 -5.14 -2.61
CA PRO A 117 -2.28 -4.73 -3.65
C PRO A 117 -1.63 -3.82 -4.70
N VAL A 118 -0.59 -3.06 -4.33
CA VAL A 118 0.18 -2.21 -5.25
C VAL A 118 0.89 -3.08 -6.28
N LEU A 119 1.65 -4.09 -5.82
CA LEU A 119 2.31 -5.06 -6.71
C LEU A 119 1.29 -5.82 -7.58
N ALA A 120 0.18 -6.26 -6.98
CA ALA A 120 -0.84 -7.01 -7.71
C ALA A 120 -1.35 -6.25 -8.93
N VAL A 121 -1.58 -4.94 -8.80
CA VAL A 121 -2.02 -4.09 -9.92
C VAL A 121 -0.88 -3.75 -10.87
N ALA A 122 0.32 -3.52 -10.34
CA ALA A 122 1.48 -3.15 -11.15
C ALA A 122 1.87 -4.21 -12.20
N VAL A 123 1.58 -5.49 -11.92
CA VAL A 123 1.95 -6.62 -12.81
C VAL A 123 0.77 -7.15 -13.64
N GLU A 124 -0.43 -6.56 -13.50
CA GLU A 124 -1.58 -6.95 -14.31
C GLU A 124 -1.57 -6.27 -15.68
N ASP A 125 -2.01 -7.00 -16.68
CA ASP A 125 -2.29 -6.44 -18.01
C ASP A 125 -3.63 -5.69 -17.97
N LEU A 126 -3.56 -4.37 -18.06
CA LEU A 126 -4.71 -3.47 -18.03
C LEU A 126 -4.84 -2.77 -19.40
N PRO A 127 -6.07 -2.63 -19.94
CA PRO A 127 -6.32 -1.83 -21.12
C PRO A 127 -5.79 -0.39 -20.93
N GLU A 128 -5.28 0.25 -21.98
CA GLU A 128 -4.74 1.63 -21.91
C GLU A 128 -5.75 2.62 -21.30
N ALA A 129 -7.03 2.48 -21.64
CA ALA A 129 -8.10 3.31 -21.09
C ALA A 129 -8.31 3.12 -19.57
N GLU A 130 -7.75 2.07 -18.98
CA GLU A 130 -7.85 1.73 -17.56
C GLU A 130 -6.49 1.88 -16.83
N GLY A 131 -5.59 2.72 -17.34
CA GLY A 131 -4.23 2.89 -16.83
C GLY A 131 -4.10 3.51 -15.44
N ALA A 132 -5.12 4.22 -14.95
CA ALA A 132 -5.07 4.95 -13.68
C ALA A 132 -4.69 4.09 -12.45
N PRO A 133 -5.14 2.84 -12.27
CA PRO A 133 -4.66 1.98 -11.18
C PRO A 133 -3.15 1.67 -11.26
N ARG A 134 -2.61 1.49 -12.47
CA ARG A 134 -1.17 1.26 -12.68
C ARG A 134 -0.36 2.52 -12.38
N GLU A 135 -0.86 3.70 -12.75
CA GLU A 135 -0.25 4.98 -12.39
C GLU A 135 -0.23 5.19 -10.87
N ALA A 136 -1.33 4.85 -10.18
CA ALA A 136 -1.38 4.87 -8.72
C ALA A 136 -0.37 3.90 -8.09
N ALA A 137 -0.17 2.72 -8.66
CA ALA A 137 0.85 1.77 -8.21
C ALA A 137 2.26 2.31 -8.41
N ALA A 138 2.55 2.92 -9.56
CA ALA A 138 3.84 3.56 -9.83
C ALA A 138 4.12 4.72 -8.85
N ALA A 139 3.11 5.54 -8.56
CA ALA A 139 3.21 6.62 -7.57
C ALA A 139 3.48 6.09 -6.16
N ALA A 140 2.84 4.99 -5.75
CA ALA A 140 3.08 4.35 -4.45
C ALA A 140 4.52 3.84 -4.33
N PHE A 141 5.03 3.12 -5.33
CA PHE A 141 6.42 2.67 -5.35
C PHE A 141 7.40 3.85 -5.34
N GLY A 142 7.15 4.90 -6.14
CA GLY A 142 7.95 6.12 -6.15
C GLY A 142 8.03 6.76 -4.76
N ARG A 143 6.90 6.88 -4.07
CA ARG A 143 6.86 7.43 -2.70
C ARG A 143 7.66 6.59 -1.71
N TRP A 144 7.55 5.27 -1.75
CA TRP A 144 8.31 4.41 -0.83
C TRP A 144 9.82 4.51 -1.08
N THR A 145 10.25 4.52 -2.34
CA THR A 145 11.66 4.70 -2.69
C THR A 145 12.17 6.08 -2.29
N GLU A 146 11.38 7.14 -2.48
CA GLU A 146 11.77 8.50 -2.08
C GLU A 146 11.95 8.63 -0.56
N LEU A 147 11.00 8.13 0.24
CA LEU A 147 11.10 8.12 1.70
C LEU A 147 12.37 7.40 2.20
N LEU A 148 12.68 6.25 1.64
CA LEU A 148 13.89 5.48 1.97
C LEU A 148 15.16 6.24 1.54
N THR A 149 15.17 6.81 0.34
CA THR A 149 16.28 7.61 -0.19
C THR A 149 16.57 8.79 0.71
N ASP A 150 15.55 9.59 1.00
CA ASP A 150 15.72 10.81 1.81
C ASP A 150 16.19 10.49 3.22
N SER A 151 15.69 9.42 3.84
CA SER A 151 16.18 8.98 5.14
C SER A 151 17.64 8.55 5.09
N MET A 152 18.06 7.77 4.10
CA MET A 152 19.47 7.38 3.95
C MET A 152 20.37 8.58 3.68
N CYS A 153 19.94 9.54 2.85
CA CYS A 153 20.68 10.78 2.61
C CYS A 153 20.84 11.62 3.89
N ALA A 154 19.80 11.75 4.69
CA ALA A 154 19.85 12.43 5.98
C ALA A 154 20.84 11.77 6.97
N HIS A 155 21.16 10.50 6.74
CA HIS A 155 22.14 9.73 7.54
C HIS A 155 23.50 9.55 6.85
N GLY A 156 23.80 10.36 5.81
CA GLY A 156 25.12 10.47 5.21
C GLY A 156 25.34 9.70 3.90
N ALA A 157 24.33 9.01 3.38
CA ALA A 157 24.45 8.37 2.09
C ALA A 157 24.50 9.39 0.94
N GLU A 158 25.26 9.07 -0.09
CA GLU A 158 25.22 9.81 -1.36
C GLU A 158 23.88 9.49 -2.08
N ARG A 159 23.25 10.53 -2.69
CA ARG A 159 21.87 10.38 -3.24
C ARG A 159 21.74 9.25 -4.25
N ALA A 160 22.66 9.16 -5.22
CA ALA A 160 22.57 8.12 -6.24
C ALA A 160 22.74 6.71 -5.67
N GLU A 161 23.54 6.55 -4.59
CA GLU A 161 23.66 5.27 -3.88
C GLU A 161 22.39 4.96 -3.06
N ALA A 162 21.83 5.97 -2.39
CA ALA A 162 20.58 5.87 -1.64
C ALA A 162 19.40 5.48 -2.57
N GLU A 163 19.29 6.07 -3.76
CA GLU A 163 18.27 5.73 -4.77
C GLU A 163 18.39 4.29 -5.23
N ARG A 164 19.61 3.81 -5.51
CA ARG A 164 19.85 2.40 -5.88
C ARG A 164 19.46 1.45 -4.74
N MET A 165 19.84 1.80 -3.52
CA MET A 165 19.52 0.99 -2.34
C MET A 165 18.01 0.98 -2.05
N ALA A 166 17.33 2.12 -2.13
CA ALA A 166 15.88 2.23 -1.96
C ALA A 166 15.14 1.37 -2.98
N THR A 167 15.56 1.43 -4.26
CA THR A 167 15.00 0.58 -5.31
C THR A 167 15.21 -0.90 -5.01
N LEU A 168 16.42 -1.29 -4.58
CA LEU A 168 16.73 -2.67 -4.17
C LEU A 168 15.82 -3.13 -3.02
N ILE A 169 15.65 -2.29 -1.98
CA ILE A 169 14.79 -2.61 -0.83
C ILE A 169 13.36 -2.89 -1.29
N VAL A 170 12.76 -1.97 -2.03
CA VAL A 170 11.36 -2.11 -2.48
C VAL A 170 11.20 -3.35 -3.36
N ALA A 171 12.08 -3.54 -4.35
CA ALA A 171 12.03 -4.69 -5.27
C ALA A 171 12.22 -6.03 -4.53
N ALA A 172 13.19 -6.10 -3.60
CA ALA A 172 13.46 -7.31 -2.83
C ALA A 172 12.30 -7.65 -1.88
N VAL A 173 11.73 -6.66 -1.20
CA VAL A 173 10.59 -6.85 -0.30
C VAL A 173 9.37 -7.34 -1.07
N GLU A 174 8.99 -6.66 -2.14
CA GLU A 174 7.81 -7.02 -2.95
C GLU A 174 7.98 -8.40 -3.63
N GLY A 175 9.16 -8.69 -4.16
CA GLY A 175 9.49 -10.02 -4.70
C GLY A 175 9.39 -11.11 -3.64
N SER A 176 9.87 -10.83 -2.42
CA SER A 176 9.81 -11.79 -1.32
C SER A 176 8.39 -12.01 -0.81
N VAL A 177 7.53 -10.99 -0.81
CA VAL A 177 6.09 -11.14 -0.52
C VAL A 177 5.45 -12.12 -1.51
N ALA A 178 5.76 -12.00 -2.80
CA ALA A 178 5.27 -12.95 -3.81
C ALA A 178 5.80 -14.37 -3.57
N MET A 179 7.11 -14.52 -3.24
CA MET A 179 7.73 -15.82 -2.91
C MET A 179 7.10 -16.43 -1.65
N CYS A 180 6.86 -15.64 -0.60
CA CYS A 180 6.20 -16.12 0.63
C CYS A 180 4.81 -16.70 0.33
N ARG A 181 4.04 -16.06 -0.54
CA ARG A 181 2.73 -16.57 -0.96
C ARG A 181 2.86 -17.89 -1.73
N ALA A 182 3.77 -17.96 -2.67
CA ALA A 182 3.98 -19.17 -3.48
C ALA A 182 4.50 -20.35 -2.64
N GLN A 183 5.41 -20.10 -1.71
CA GLN A 183 6.05 -21.12 -0.88
C GLN A 183 5.29 -21.42 0.42
N GLN A 184 4.24 -20.64 0.75
CA GLN A 184 3.48 -20.75 1.99
C GLN A 184 4.39 -20.66 3.23
N SER A 185 5.42 -19.81 3.18
CA SER A 185 6.45 -19.63 4.20
C SER A 185 6.88 -18.16 4.29
N ALA A 186 7.21 -17.68 5.48
CA ALA A 186 7.79 -16.35 5.67
C ALA A 186 9.32 -16.31 5.41
N GLU A 187 9.94 -17.45 5.21
CA GLU A 187 11.39 -17.60 5.07
C GLU A 187 12.02 -16.69 4.00
N PRO A 188 11.42 -16.47 2.81
CA PRO A 188 11.96 -15.51 1.86
C PRO A 188 12.13 -14.11 2.41
N LEU A 189 11.15 -13.58 3.15
CA LEU A 189 11.24 -12.27 3.81
C LEU A 189 12.32 -12.27 4.90
N ASP A 190 12.40 -13.33 5.71
CA ASP A 190 13.38 -13.43 6.79
C ASP A 190 14.83 -13.48 6.21
N ARG A 191 15.03 -14.16 5.07
CA ARG A 191 16.32 -14.23 4.38
C ARG A 191 16.75 -12.87 3.82
N ILE A 192 15.85 -12.13 3.15
CA ILE A 192 16.25 -10.83 2.61
C ILE A 192 16.46 -9.79 3.72
N ALA A 193 15.72 -9.87 4.81
CA ALA A 193 15.92 -8.98 5.96
C ALA A 193 17.36 -9.06 6.48
N ALA A 194 17.90 -10.29 6.61
CA ALA A 194 19.26 -10.53 7.04
C ALA A 194 20.33 -9.95 6.07
N GLN A 195 19.99 -9.79 4.78
CA GLN A 195 20.90 -9.24 3.77
C GLN A 195 20.75 -7.72 3.61
N LEU A 196 19.52 -7.20 3.66
CA LEU A 196 19.28 -5.78 3.43
C LEU A 196 19.82 -4.89 4.56
N GLU A 197 19.73 -5.30 5.82
CA GLU A 197 20.20 -4.48 6.93
C GLU A 197 21.70 -4.16 6.87
N PRO A 198 22.62 -5.12 6.67
CA PRO A 198 24.02 -4.82 6.47
C PRO A 198 24.30 -3.92 5.26
N LEU A 199 23.57 -4.10 4.16
CA LEU A 199 23.70 -3.26 2.97
C LEU A 199 23.30 -1.81 3.24
N VAL A 200 22.17 -1.57 3.90
CA VAL A 200 21.76 -0.22 4.31
C VAL A 200 22.78 0.39 5.26
N ARG A 201 23.28 -0.36 6.25
CA ARG A 201 24.35 0.13 7.14
C ARG A 201 25.59 0.56 6.36
N SER A 202 26.04 -0.23 5.38
CA SER A 202 27.19 0.14 4.56
C SER A 202 26.95 1.36 3.67
N THR A 203 25.70 1.57 3.24
CA THR A 203 25.31 2.73 2.43
C THR A 203 25.37 4.04 3.22
N ILE A 204 24.94 4.02 4.49
CA ILE A 204 24.92 5.21 5.36
C ILE A 204 26.26 5.46 6.08
N THR A 205 27.14 4.46 6.18
CA THR A 205 28.43 4.55 6.87
C THR A 205 29.64 4.67 5.93
N ARG A 206 29.41 4.74 4.62
CA ARG A 206 30.51 5.01 3.67
C ARG A 206 31.12 6.37 3.97
N ASP A 207 32.24 6.31 4.67
CA ASP A 207 33.03 7.43 5.13
C ASP A 207 33.43 8.35 4.00
N ARG A 208 33.50 9.64 4.38
CA ARG A 208 34.17 10.72 3.68
C ARG A 208 35.68 10.44 3.64
N THR A 209 36.13 9.60 2.73
CA THR A 209 37.51 9.53 2.29
C THR A 209 37.74 10.44 1.10
#